data_0d114842692896e1614cbec9f37ba927
#
_entry.id   0d114842692896e1614cbec9f37ba927
#
_cell.length_a   1.000
_cell.length_b   1.000
_cell.length_c   1.000
_cell.angle_alpha   90.00
_cell.angle_beta   90.00
_cell.angle_gamma   90.00
#
_symmetry.space_group_name_H-M   'P 1'
#
loop_
_entity.id
_entity.type
_entity.pdbx_description
1 polymer ?
#
loop_
_entity_poly.entity_id
_entity_poly.type
_entity_poly.pdbx_seq_one_letter_code
_entity_poly.pdbx_strand_id
1 'polypeptide(L)'
;MASRRLTLAVALATGAFTAAVRASPAQDYMLYCMGCHGAQAQGVPGKIPPLAGSVSLYMRTAEGRDYVLRVPGAANSALPDAQLAAVLNWLAASYGAAGAPPPVPFTVDEVRRVRHTPLADVQARRREVIRALAASGAAPAAQY
;
A
#
# COMPACT_ATOMS: atom_id res chain seq x y z
N MET A 1 -28.17 -33.34 62.90
CA MET A 1 -26.93 -33.41 62.13
C MET A 1 -27.25 -32.92 60.69
N ALA A 2 -26.93 -31.70 60.37
CA ALA A 2 -27.27 -31.09 59.09
C ALA A 2 -26.02 -31.04 58.16
N SER A 3 -26.04 -31.85 57.10
CA SER A 3 -24.97 -31.89 56.10
C SER A 3 -25.14 -30.73 55.17
N ARG A 4 -24.27 -29.73 55.25
CA ARG A 4 -24.10 -28.63 54.26
C ARG A 4 -23.42 -29.20 53.02
N ARG A 5 -24.13 -29.33 51.92
CA ARG A 5 -23.55 -29.58 50.59
C ARG A 5 -23.05 -28.25 50.00
N LEU A 6 -21.72 -28.12 49.94
CA LEU A 6 -21.05 -26.98 49.31
C LEU A 6 -20.99 -27.23 47.79
N THR A 7 -21.83 -26.57 47.02
CA THR A 7 -21.81 -26.60 45.57
C THR A 7 -20.79 -25.56 45.07
N LEU A 8 -19.66 -26.06 44.58
CA LEU A 8 -18.62 -25.24 43.97
C LEU A 8 -19.03 -24.94 42.51
N ALA A 9 -19.48 -23.74 42.24
CA ALA A 9 -19.76 -23.28 40.88
C ALA A 9 -18.44 -22.81 40.23
N VAL A 10 -17.89 -23.62 39.33
CA VAL A 10 -16.75 -23.24 38.49
C VAL A 10 -17.29 -22.46 37.30
N ALA A 11 -17.15 -21.14 37.32
CA ALA A 11 -17.43 -20.28 36.18
C ALA A 11 -16.27 -20.38 35.18
N LEU A 12 -16.45 -21.13 34.09
CA LEU A 12 -15.53 -21.08 32.93
C LEU A 12 -15.74 -19.75 32.21
N ALA A 13 -14.86 -18.80 32.46
CA ALA A 13 -14.75 -17.57 31.63
C ALA A 13 -14.02 -17.93 30.32
N THR A 14 -14.77 -18.38 29.33
CA THR A 14 -14.27 -18.48 27.94
C THR A 14 -14.20 -17.08 27.35
N GLY A 15 -13.07 -16.42 27.55
CA GLY A 15 -12.74 -15.19 26.85
C GLY A 15 -12.51 -15.49 25.35
N ALA A 16 -13.54 -15.27 24.53
CA ALA A 16 -13.38 -15.34 23.09
C ALA A 16 -12.45 -14.20 22.64
N PHE A 17 -11.17 -14.48 22.43
CA PHE A 17 -10.25 -13.60 21.72
C PHE A 17 -10.69 -13.56 20.26
N THR A 18 -11.51 -12.60 19.86
CA THR A 18 -11.77 -12.28 18.47
C THR A 18 -10.52 -11.59 17.91
N ALA A 19 -9.57 -12.36 17.41
CA ALA A 19 -8.53 -11.82 16.58
C ALA A 19 -9.19 -11.19 15.36
N ALA A 20 -9.12 -9.87 15.21
CA ALA A 20 -9.61 -9.19 14.03
C ALA A 20 -8.79 -9.69 12.82
N VAL A 21 -9.40 -10.53 11.99
CA VAL A 21 -8.80 -11.00 10.74
C VAL A 21 -8.70 -9.78 9.81
N ARG A 22 -7.48 -9.30 9.61
CA ARG A 22 -7.20 -8.26 8.61
C ARG A 22 -6.79 -8.93 7.31
N ALA A 23 -7.28 -8.38 6.19
CA ALA A 23 -6.81 -8.82 4.88
C ALA A 23 -5.29 -8.63 4.76
N SER A 24 -4.63 -9.54 4.09
CA SER A 24 -3.20 -9.38 3.78
C SER A 24 -3.01 -8.28 2.72
N PRO A 25 -1.83 -7.64 2.63
CA PRO A 25 -1.56 -6.64 1.58
C PRO A 25 -1.82 -7.16 0.16
N ALA A 26 -1.57 -8.44 -0.10
CA ALA A 26 -1.87 -9.07 -1.38
C ALA A 26 -3.39 -9.17 -1.64
N GLN A 27 -4.19 -9.49 -0.63
CA GLN A 27 -5.65 -9.48 -0.74
C GLN A 27 -6.19 -8.07 -0.94
N ASP A 28 -5.68 -7.09 -0.21
CA ASP A 28 -6.04 -5.68 -0.39
C ASP A 28 -5.68 -5.20 -1.81
N TYR A 29 -4.52 -5.59 -2.34
CA TYR A 29 -4.17 -5.33 -3.74
C TYR A 29 -5.20 -5.91 -4.71
N MET A 30 -5.57 -7.18 -4.55
CA MET A 30 -6.56 -7.83 -5.41
C MET A 30 -7.92 -7.10 -5.39
N LEU A 31 -8.35 -6.63 -4.22
CA LEU A 31 -9.66 -6.00 -4.06
C LEU A 31 -9.70 -4.56 -4.56
N TYR A 32 -8.62 -3.79 -4.38
CA TYR A 32 -8.64 -2.34 -4.57
C TYR A 32 -7.77 -1.82 -5.72
N CYS A 33 -6.84 -2.63 -6.24
CA CYS A 33 -5.85 -2.16 -7.22
C CYS A 33 -5.82 -3.00 -8.50
N MET A 34 -5.96 -4.32 -8.37
CA MET A 34 -5.77 -5.29 -9.45
C MET A 34 -6.71 -5.06 -10.64
N GLY A 35 -7.93 -4.59 -10.40
CA GLY A 35 -8.91 -4.35 -11.46
C GLY A 35 -8.42 -3.38 -12.55
N CYS A 36 -7.60 -2.41 -12.18
CA CYS A 36 -6.98 -1.48 -13.12
C CYS A 36 -5.53 -1.87 -13.47
N HIS A 37 -4.75 -2.28 -12.46
CA HIS A 37 -3.31 -2.49 -12.62
C HIS A 37 -2.91 -3.91 -13.02
N GLY A 38 -3.85 -4.85 -13.10
CA GLY A 38 -3.62 -6.24 -13.48
C GLY A 38 -3.05 -7.10 -12.35
N ALA A 39 -3.15 -8.43 -12.49
CA ALA A 39 -2.76 -9.39 -11.45
C ALA A 39 -1.27 -9.35 -11.09
N GLN A 40 -0.42 -8.91 -12.01
CA GLN A 40 1.03 -8.80 -11.84
C GLN A 40 1.48 -7.32 -11.78
N ALA A 41 0.57 -6.42 -11.48
CA ALA A 41 0.82 -4.99 -11.41
C ALA A 41 1.39 -4.38 -12.72
N GLN A 42 1.13 -5.03 -13.86
CA GLN A 42 1.67 -4.68 -15.17
C GLN A 42 0.99 -3.48 -15.83
N GLY A 43 -0.18 -3.08 -15.34
CA GLY A 43 -0.98 -2.01 -15.93
C GLY A 43 -1.58 -2.38 -17.29
N VAL A 44 -2.00 -1.34 -18.02
CA VAL A 44 -2.53 -1.45 -19.40
C VAL A 44 -1.79 -0.44 -20.27
N PRO A 45 -1.05 -0.87 -21.30
CA PRO A 45 -0.30 0.03 -22.17
C PRO A 45 -1.16 1.18 -22.71
N GLY A 46 -0.66 2.40 -22.64
CA GLY A 46 -1.33 3.62 -23.08
C GLY A 46 -2.51 4.09 -22.20
N LYS A 47 -2.88 3.36 -21.14
CA LYS A 47 -4.06 3.67 -20.30
C LYS A 47 -3.76 3.69 -18.81
N ILE A 48 -3.20 2.61 -18.29
CA ILE A 48 -2.94 2.43 -16.86
C ILE A 48 -1.45 2.16 -16.65
N PRO A 49 -0.76 2.97 -15.83
CA PRO A 49 0.66 2.77 -15.61
C PRO A 49 0.95 1.45 -14.91
N PRO A 50 2.07 0.77 -15.23
CA PRO A 50 2.53 -0.34 -14.44
C PRO A 50 2.94 0.14 -13.04
N LEU A 51 2.61 -0.65 -12.03
CA LEU A 51 3.14 -0.50 -10.68
C LEU A 51 4.41 -1.35 -10.51
N ALA A 52 4.44 -2.50 -11.18
CA ALA A 52 5.61 -3.36 -11.22
C ALA A 52 6.83 -2.60 -11.77
N GLY A 53 7.96 -2.70 -11.08
CA GLY A 53 9.19 -1.98 -11.40
C GLY A 53 9.15 -0.47 -11.14
N SER A 54 7.98 0.13 -10.96
CA SER A 54 7.82 1.58 -10.88
C SER A 54 7.68 2.09 -9.44
N VAL A 55 6.82 1.48 -8.62
CA VAL A 55 6.53 1.97 -7.25
C VAL A 55 7.80 2.04 -6.42
N SER A 56 8.63 0.99 -6.46
CA SER A 56 9.89 0.96 -5.72
C SER A 56 10.88 2.06 -6.12
N LEU A 57 10.86 2.51 -7.38
CA LEU A 57 11.68 3.62 -7.86
C LEU A 57 11.14 4.97 -7.40
N TYR A 58 9.83 5.19 -7.51
CA TYR A 58 9.18 6.40 -6.99
C TYR A 58 9.42 6.57 -5.49
N MET A 59 9.40 5.49 -4.71
CA MET A 59 9.61 5.54 -3.26
C MET A 59 11.01 6.02 -2.84
N ARG A 60 11.97 6.18 -3.77
CA ARG A 60 13.36 6.57 -3.48
C ARG A 60 13.57 8.06 -3.34
N THR A 61 12.65 8.87 -3.82
CA THR A 61 12.73 10.34 -3.72
C THR A 61 11.52 10.90 -2.99
N ALA A 62 11.69 12.06 -2.38
CA ALA A 62 10.60 12.74 -1.68
C ALA A 62 9.45 13.08 -2.64
N GLU A 63 9.79 13.53 -3.86
CA GLU A 63 8.84 13.89 -4.91
C GLU A 63 8.07 12.67 -5.44
N GLY A 64 8.76 11.53 -5.57
CA GLY A 64 8.15 10.29 -6.00
C GLY A 64 7.22 9.71 -4.94
N ARG A 65 7.59 9.78 -3.67
CA ARG A 65 6.75 9.37 -2.54
C ARG A 65 5.48 10.23 -2.47
N ASP A 66 5.63 11.56 -2.55
CA ASP A 66 4.51 12.50 -2.62
C ASP A 66 3.57 12.15 -3.78
N TYR A 67 4.12 11.93 -4.97
CA TYR A 67 3.35 11.55 -6.15
C TYR A 67 2.54 10.27 -5.96
N VAL A 68 3.18 9.17 -5.51
CA VAL A 68 2.52 7.87 -5.33
C VAL A 68 1.34 7.96 -4.37
N LEU A 69 1.48 8.72 -3.29
CA LEU A 69 0.40 8.85 -2.28
C LEU A 69 -0.75 9.74 -2.75
N ARG A 70 -0.52 10.63 -3.73
CA ARG A 70 -1.50 11.63 -4.18
C ARG A 70 -2.17 11.32 -5.50
N VAL A 71 -1.72 10.28 -6.22
CA VAL A 71 -2.44 9.82 -7.42
C VAL A 71 -3.85 9.34 -7.06
N PRO A 72 -4.86 9.54 -7.92
CA PRO A 72 -6.25 9.24 -7.58
C PRO A 72 -6.49 7.82 -7.07
N GLY A 73 -5.79 6.83 -7.62
CA GLY A 73 -5.90 5.43 -7.19
C GLY A 73 -5.48 5.19 -5.74
N ALA A 74 -4.46 5.89 -5.25
CA ALA A 74 -4.02 5.80 -3.86
C ALA A 74 -4.81 6.77 -2.97
N ALA A 75 -4.91 8.04 -3.37
CA ALA A 75 -5.55 9.08 -2.58
C ALA A 75 -7.02 8.78 -2.27
N ASN A 76 -7.76 8.24 -3.24
CA ASN A 76 -9.19 7.94 -3.12
C ASN A 76 -9.48 6.48 -2.76
N SER A 77 -8.45 5.67 -2.49
CA SER A 77 -8.65 4.29 -2.05
C SER A 77 -9.46 4.23 -0.76
N ALA A 78 -10.41 3.29 -0.69
CA ALA A 78 -11.19 3.03 0.52
C ALA A 78 -10.36 2.35 1.64
N LEU A 79 -9.13 1.93 1.35
CA LEU A 79 -8.25 1.36 2.36
C LEU A 79 -7.93 2.37 3.47
N PRO A 80 -7.95 1.97 4.75
CA PRO A 80 -7.36 2.74 5.83
C PRO A 80 -5.87 3.03 5.56
N ASP A 81 -5.33 4.11 6.11
CA ASP A 81 -3.94 4.54 5.88
C ASP A 81 -2.91 3.43 6.15
N ALA A 82 -3.13 2.65 7.21
CA ALA A 82 -2.25 1.53 7.53
C ALA A 82 -2.26 0.42 6.48
N GLN A 83 -3.43 0.10 5.92
CA GLN A 83 -3.55 -0.91 4.87
C GLN A 83 -3.01 -0.38 3.54
N LEU A 84 -3.23 0.90 3.21
CA LEU A 84 -2.64 1.51 2.02
C LEU A 84 -1.11 1.51 2.10
N ALA A 85 -0.53 1.90 3.23
CA ALA A 85 0.92 1.80 3.45
C ALA A 85 1.42 0.36 3.25
N ALA A 86 0.71 -0.63 3.83
CA ALA A 86 1.07 -2.04 3.71
C ALA A 86 1.01 -2.54 2.25
N VAL A 87 -0.01 -2.18 1.49
CA VAL A 87 -0.15 -2.54 0.06
C VAL A 87 0.97 -1.93 -0.78
N LEU A 88 1.28 -0.64 -0.59
CA LEU A 88 2.34 0.02 -1.35
C LEU A 88 3.72 -0.56 -1.04
N ASN A 89 3.98 -0.87 0.23
CA ASN A 89 5.22 -1.52 0.66
C ASN A 89 5.33 -2.95 0.12
N TRP A 90 4.23 -3.70 0.14
CA TRP A 90 4.16 -5.02 -0.45
C TRP A 90 4.40 -4.99 -1.96
N LEU A 91 3.82 -4.05 -2.70
CA LEU A 91 4.07 -3.85 -4.12
C LEU A 91 5.56 -3.58 -4.40
N ALA A 92 6.18 -2.70 -3.62
CA ALA A 92 7.59 -2.38 -3.78
C ALA A 92 8.50 -3.60 -3.50
N ALA A 93 8.11 -4.46 -2.56
CA ALA A 93 8.85 -5.67 -2.22
C ALA A 93 8.63 -6.81 -3.24
N SER A 94 7.37 -7.02 -3.67
CA SER A 94 7.00 -8.16 -4.53
C SER A 94 7.25 -7.91 -6.01
N TYR A 95 7.14 -6.65 -6.44
CA TYR A 95 7.25 -6.23 -7.84
C TYR A 95 8.25 -5.07 -8.01
N GLY A 96 9.25 -4.99 -7.14
CA GLY A 96 10.27 -3.95 -7.21
C GLY A 96 11.12 -4.02 -8.48
N ALA A 97 11.83 -2.93 -8.78
CA ALA A 97 12.75 -2.90 -9.91
C ALA A 97 13.90 -3.88 -9.71
N ALA A 98 14.16 -4.71 -10.71
CA ALA A 98 15.22 -5.71 -10.65
C ALA A 98 16.60 -5.06 -10.41
N GLY A 99 17.38 -5.63 -9.51
CA GLY A 99 18.72 -5.15 -9.17
C GLY A 99 18.75 -3.87 -8.33
N ALA A 100 17.59 -3.26 -8.03
CA ALA A 100 17.52 -2.07 -7.20
C ALA A 100 17.41 -2.47 -5.71
N PRO A 101 18.12 -1.78 -4.79
CA PRO A 101 17.92 -2.00 -3.37
C PRO A 101 16.50 -1.63 -2.95
N PRO A 102 15.95 -2.27 -1.89
CA PRO A 102 14.62 -1.94 -1.41
C PRO A 102 14.53 -0.48 -0.97
N PRO A 103 13.44 0.22 -1.28
CA PRO A 103 13.23 1.58 -0.81
C PRO A 103 12.87 1.61 0.68
N VAL A 104 12.97 2.78 1.29
CA VAL A 104 12.44 3.02 2.63
C VAL A 104 10.91 2.83 2.60
N PRO A 105 10.32 1.99 3.45
CA PRO A 105 8.89 1.76 3.47
C PRO A 105 8.08 3.03 3.78
N PHE A 106 6.86 3.12 3.26
CA PHE A 106 5.90 4.13 3.70
C PHE A 106 5.48 3.85 5.15
N THR A 107 5.42 4.91 5.94
CA THR A 107 4.82 4.86 7.28
C THR A 107 3.34 5.25 7.22
N VAL A 108 2.57 4.81 8.21
CA VAL A 108 1.14 5.17 8.32
C VAL A 108 0.98 6.69 8.45
N ASP A 109 1.86 7.34 9.21
CA ASP A 109 1.79 8.79 9.41
C ASP A 109 2.14 9.57 8.15
N GLU A 110 3.05 9.08 7.33
CA GLU A 110 3.35 9.68 6.02
C GLU A 110 2.13 9.58 5.10
N VAL A 111 1.52 8.39 4.99
CA VAL A 111 0.30 8.19 4.19
C VAL A 111 -0.80 9.15 4.65
N ARG A 112 -1.07 9.19 5.96
CA ARG A 112 -2.10 10.07 6.55
C ARG A 112 -1.90 11.55 6.22
N ARG A 113 -0.66 12.04 6.29
CA ARG A 113 -0.37 13.45 6.02
C ARG A 113 -0.51 13.84 4.56
N VAL A 114 -0.24 12.92 3.64
CA VAL A 114 -0.01 13.26 2.23
C VAL A 114 -1.20 12.90 1.34
N ARG A 115 -1.83 11.72 1.54
CA ARG A 115 -2.76 11.14 0.56
C ARG A 115 -3.98 11.98 0.24
N HIS A 116 -4.45 12.81 1.18
CA HIS A 116 -5.67 13.59 1.01
C HIS A 116 -5.46 14.98 0.37
N THR A 117 -4.25 15.27 -0.09
CA THR A 117 -3.95 16.50 -0.81
C THR A 117 -3.99 16.23 -2.33
N PRO A 118 -5.03 16.69 -3.06
CA PRO A 118 -5.17 16.38 -4.49
C PRO A 118 -4.03 16.95 -5.32
N LEU A 119 -3.67 16.25 -6.41
CA LEU A 119 -2.82 16.77 -7.46
C LEU A 119 -3.68 17.60 -8.44
N ALA A 120 -3.24 18.79 -8.80
CA ALA A 120 -3.93 19.61 -9.78
C ALA A 120 -3.83 19.00 -11.19
N ASP A 121 -2.64 18.49 -11.56
CA ASP A 121 -2.39 17.80 -12.81
C ASP A 121 -1.49 16.58 -12.55
N VAL A 122 -2.10 15.40 -12.58
CA VAL A 122 -1.44 14.11 -12.34
C VAL A 122 -0.39 13.82 -13.41
N GLN A 123 -0.69 14.15 -14.68
CA GLN A 123 0.17 13.88 -15.82
C GLN A 123 1.41 14.79 -15.80
N ALA A 124 1.22 16.08 -15.56
CA ALA A 124 2.34 17.03 -15.44
C ALA A 124 3.25 16.61 -14.27
N ARG A 125 2.67 16.31 -13.11
CA ARG A 125 3.44 15.88 -11.94
C ARG A 125 4.20 14.58 -12.20
N ARG A 126 3.59 13.62 -12.89
CA ARG A 126 4.27 12.39 -13.30
C ARG A 126 5.51 12.68 -14.14
N ARG A 127 5.37 13.54 -15.17
CA ARG A 127 6.50 13.91 -16.04
C ARG A 127 7.65 14.55 -15.27
N GLU A 128 7.35 15.40 -14.29
CA GLU A 128 8.35 16.01 -13.41
C GLU A 128 9.11 14.97 -12.59
N VAL A 129 8.38 14.09 -11.92
CA VAL A 129 8.97 13.04 -11.08
C VAL A 129 9.83 12.08 -11.92
N ILE A 130 9.36 11.68 -13.12
CA ILE A 130 10.13 10.83 -14.02
C ILE A 130 11.44 11.53 -14.45
N ARG A 131 11.40 12.82 -14.79
CA ARG A 131 12.61 13.57 -15.13
C ARG A 131 13.60 13.64 -13.96
N ALA A 132 13.10 13.86 -12.75
CA ALA A 132 13.93 13.88 -11.55
C ALA A 132 14.59 12.52 -11.28
N LEU A 133 13.82 11.43 -11.43
CA LEU A 133 14.34 10.06 -11.31
C LEU A 133 15.35 9.72 -12.41
N ALA A 134 15.11 10.16 -13.64
CA ALA A 134 16.05 9.97 -14.75
C ALA A 134 17.40 10.66 -14.50
N ALA A 135 17.37 11.86 -13.93
CA ALA A 135 18.58 12.59 -13.57
C ALA A 135 19.39 11.87 -12.47
N SER A 136 18.75 11.05 -11.64
CA SER A 136 19.40 10.21 -10.62
C SER A 136 19.76 8.80 -11.11
N GLY A 137 19.56 8.49 -12.39
CA GLY A 137 19.80 7.17 -12.97
C GLY A 137 18.77 6.10 -12.59
N ALA A 138 17.62 6.50 -12.06
CA ALA A 138 16.60 5.61 -11.50
C ALA A 138 15.22 5.72 -12.17
N ALA A 139 15.17 6.11 -13.46
CA ALA A 139 13.89 6.27 -14.16
C ALA A 139 13.14 4.93 -14.30
N PRO A 140 11.82 4.90 -14.09
CA PRO A 140 11.01 3.74 -14.39
C PRO A 140 11.03 3.45 -15.89
N ALA A 141 11.14 2.16 -16.26
CA ALA A 141 11.34 1.73 -17.65
C ALA A 141 10.14 1.97 -18.57
N ALA A 142 8.97 2.20 -18.03
CA ALA A 142 7.74 2.27 -18.82
C ALA A 142 7.15 3.68 -18.87
N GLN A 143 7.09 4.20 -20.06
CA GLN A 143 6.15 5.27 -20.42
C GLN A 143 4.85 4.62 -20.87
N TYR A 144 3.74 5.08 -20.37
CA TYR A 144 2.41 4.68 -20.83
C TYR A 144 1.73 5.90 -21.45
#